data_0816c2e20ba21b51ddcd19723749eee1
#
_entry.id   0816c2e20ba21b51ddcd19723749eee1
#
_cell.length_a   1.000
_cell.length_b   1.000
_cell.length_c   1.000
_cell.angle_alpha   90.00
_cell.angle_beta   90.00
_cell.angle_gamma   90.00
#
_symmetry.space_group_name_H-M   'P 1'
#
loop_
_entity.id
_entity.type
_entity.pdbx_description
1 polymer ?
#
loop_
_entity_poly.entity_id
_entity_poly.type
_entity_poly.pdbx_seq_one_letter_code
_entity_poly.pdbx_strand_id
1 'polypeptide(L)'
;MMETDDPLVPDLYIHCNKEQKMNGNGNGNGNEGDGDHELDLIDGASGEISLVSRELQVQRDIILDKESSLRERLEAYEDIIDSQVGDTTLMRARNIEREVGVRQLFLKFEGSNPSGTQKDRISFDQSMDALRRGYDAITVATCGNYGVAIALAASLAGLKCYIYIPDSYRTSRIKEMTDLGAEIRKVPGDYEHAVEISSGFAEKEEIYDANPGGNNTALQLKAYGQIAYEIYDELRDAPYAIAAPVSNGTTLAGIYKGFLSLYRRGKTSRMPRIVAGSAYKKNPIVHAFLNNHETCSDLESTKIKETKINEPLINWHSSDGDNVLEGLRETGGWAGNASDKKMTSFAKLIREREGLNILPASSAGLIALIERHRKGELPNDRYVVLLTGRKS
;
A
#
# COMPACT_ATOMS: atom_id res chain seq x y z
N MET A 1 -22.93 -10.34 -28.10
CA MET A 1 -21.48 -10.47 -28.30
C MET A 1 -20.97 -9.07 -28.62
N MET A 2 -20.51 -8.37 -27.64
CA MET A 2 -19.74 -7.14 -27.78
C MET A 2 -18.44 -7.39 -27.01
N GLU A 3 -17.38 -7.62 -27.76
CA GLU A 3 -16.02 -7.57 -27.25
C GLU A 3 -15.73 -6.12 -26.92
N THR A 4 -15.59 -5.84 -25.64
CA THR A 4 -15.02 -4.58 -25.17
C THR A 4 -13.57 -4.87 -24.77
N ASP A 5 -12.64 -4.47 -25.60
CA ASP A 5 -11.24 -4.39 -25.25
C ASP A 5 -11.08 -3.41 -24.09
N ASP A 6 -10.90 -3.94 -22.88
CA ASP A 6 -10.57 -3.16 -21.68
C ASP A 6 -9.04 -3.00 -21.66
N PRO A 7 -8.48 -1.80 -21.89
CA PRO A 7 -7.04 -1.57 -21.96
C PRO A 7 -6.31 -1.77 -20.61
N LEU A 8 -7.03 -2.15 -19.56
CA LEU A 8 -6.47 -2.38 -18.21
C LEU A 8 -6.12 -3.84 -17.93
N VAL A 9 -6.19 -4.73 -18.92
CA VAL A 9 -5.87 -6.16 -18.77
C VAL A 9 -4.83 -6.59 -19.82
N PRO A 10 -3.54 -6.31 -19.63
CA PRO A 10 -2.51 -6.99 -20.41
C PRO A 10 -2.36 -8.44 -19.92
N ASP A 11 -2.12 -9.36 -20.86
CA ASP A 11 -1.91 -10.82 -20.67
C ASP A 11 -0.65 -11.23 -19.89
N LEU A 12 -0.19 -10.45 -18.93
CA LEU A 12 1.13 -10.59 -18.28
C LEU A 12 1.13 -11.28 -16.91
N TYR A 13 0.07 -12.00 -16.54
CA TYR A 13 0.04 -12.78 -15.29
C TYR A 13 -0.04 -14.30 -15.52
N ILE A 14 0.94 -14.86 -16.23
CA ILE A 14 1.14 -16.30 -16.32
C ILE A 14 2.57 -16.65 -15.88
N HIS A 15 2.99 -16.29 -14.71
CA HIS A 15 4.15 -16.92 -14.07
C HIS A 15 4.08 -16.68 -12.55
N CYS A 16 3.22 -17.43 -11.91
CA CYS A 16 3.41 -17.76 -10.50
C CYS A 16 2.91 -19.18 -10.28
N ASN A 17 3.60 -20.15 -10.87
CA ASN A 17 3.57 -21.54 -10.45
C ASN A 17 5.01 -21.93 -10.09
N LYS A 18 5.42 -21.67 -8.87
CA LYS A 18 6.54 -22.42 -8.28
C LYS A 18 6.02 -23.80 -7.96
N GLU A 19 6.29 -24.78 -8.83
CA GLU A 19 6.23 -26.19 -8.50
C GLU A 19 7.19 -26.46 -7.33
N GLN A 20 6.63 -26.73 -6.16
CA GLN A 20 7.38 -27.36 -5.08
C GLN A 20 7.75 -28.79 -5.52
N LYS A 21 8.98 -28.96 -5.99
CA LYS A 21 9.59 -30.30 -6.08
C LYS A 21 9.95 -30.76 -4.68
N MET A 22 9.08 -31.58 -4.11
CA MET A 22 9.48 -32.50 -3.04
C MET A 22 10.47 -33.52 -3.63
N ASN A 23 11.71 -33.47 -3.22
CA ASN A 23 12.60 -34.63 -3.29
C ASN A 23 13.13 -34.93 -1.89
N GLY A 24 12.74 -36.09 -1.43
CA GLY A 24 13.20 -36.63 -0.15
C GLY A 24 14.56 -37.30 -0.24
N ASN A 25 15.11 -37.51 0.94
CA ASN A 25 16.15 -38.41 1.39
C ASN A 25 17.64 -38.06 1.14
N GLY A 26 18.34 -37.90 2.24
CA GLY A 26 19.77 -38.02 2.34
C GLY A 26 20.31 -37.59 3.70
N ASN A 27 20.52 -38.54 4.59
CA ASN A 27 21.26 -38.39 5.85
C ASN A 27 22.63 -37.74 5.66
N GLY A 28 22.98 -36.79 6.54
CA GLY A 28 24.37 -36.31 6.67
C GLY A 28 24.51 -35.38 7.88
N ASN A 29 25.07 -35.87 8.96
CA ASN A 29 25.53 -35.11 10.12
C ASN A 29 26.46 -33.96 9.71
N GLY A 30 26.22 -32.75 10.22
CA GLY A 30 27.17 -31.65 10.13
C GLY A 30 26.61 -30.45 10.91
N ASN A 31 27.13 -30.27 12.09
CA ASN A 31 27.00 -29.06 12.90
C ASN A 31 27.49 -27.87 12.11
N GLU A 32 26.65 -26.81 11.95
CA GLU A 32 27.15 -25.46 11.80
C GLU A 32 25.95 -24.47 11.81
N GLY A 33 26.00 -23.59 12.80
CA GLY A 33 25.56 -22.17 12.78
C GLY A 33 24.14 -21.88 12.36
N ASP A 34 23.24 -21.77 13.34
CA ASP A 34 22.04 -20.90 13.22
C ASP A 34 22.49 -19.47 12.88
N GLY A 35 22.45 -19.15 11.63
CA GLY A 35 22.52 -17.76 11.15
C GLY A 35 21.15 -17.15 11.26
N ASP A 36 20.90 -16.44 12.32
CA ASP A 36 19.75 -15.53 12.43
C ASP A 36 19.75 -14.59 11.23
N HIS A 37 18.81 -14.77 10.31
CA HIS A 37 18.51 -13.81 9.25
C HIS A 37 17.76 -12.62 9.86
N GLU A 38 18.47 -11.84 10.64
CA GLU A 38 17.99 -10.53 11.09
C GLU A 38 18.01 -9.57 9.89
N LEU A 39 16.85 -9.17 9.45
CA LEU A 39 16.66 -8.11 8.44
C LEU A 39 16.94 -6.76 9.10
N ASP A 40 18.19 -6.36 9.17
CA ASP A 40 18.58 -4.99 9.51
C ASP A 40 18.22 -4.05 8.34
N LEU A 41 17.01 -3.57 8.35
CA LEU A 41 16.56 -2.50 7.47
C LEU A 41 17.15 -1.19 7.97
N ILE A 42 18.24 -0.73 7.36
CA ILE A 42 18.82 0.62 7.52
C ILE A 42 19.60 0.80 8.83
N ASP A 43 20.91 0.71 8.75
CA ASP A 43 21.78 1.31 9.75
C ASP A 43 21.80 2.85 9.60
N GLY A 44 21.09 3.53 10.50
CA GLY A 44 20.95 4.99 10.49
C GLY A 44 22.21 5.78 10.86
N ALA A 45 23.35 5.13 11.04
CA ALA A 45 24.58 5.78 11.46
C ALA A 45 25.53 6.16 10.31
N SER A 46 25.41 5.49 9.14
CA SER A 46 26.37 5.67 8.03
C SER A 46 25.80 6.32 6.79
N GLY A 47 24.47 6.52 6.69
CA GLY A 47 23.82 6.99 5.46
C GLY A 47 23.91 5.99 4.29
N GLU A 48 24.42 4.80 4.52
CA GLU A 48 24.42 3.70 3.56
C GLU A 48 23.19 2.82 3.78
N ILE A 49 22.52 2.46 2.67
CA ILE A 49 21.49 1.43 2.69
C ILE A 49 22.23 0.10 2.86
N SER A 50 22.22 -0.43 4.07
CA SER A 50 22.65 -1.80 4.31
C SER A 50 21.59 -2.73 3.76
N LEU A 51 21.76 -3.17 2.52
CA LEU A 51 20.98 -4.27 1.96
C LEU A 51 21.53 -5.56 2.55
N VAL A 52 20.81 -6.08 3.48
CA VAL A 52 21.27 -7.11 4.41
C VAL A 52 21.42 -8.47 3.77
N SER A 53 20.74 -8.78 2.69
CA SER A 53 20.99 -10.03 2.00
C SER A 53 22.05 -9.83 0.89
N ARG A 54 22.99 -10.75 0.85
CA ARG A 54 24.03 -10.81 -0.20
C ARG A 54 23.41 -10.88 -1.61
N GLU A 55 22.23 -11.43 -1.73
CA GLU A 55 21.46 -11.53 -2.96
C GLU A 55 21.00 -10.17 -3.45
N LEU A 56 20.41 -9.35 -2.58
CA LEU A 56 19.97 -7.99 -2.95
C LEU A 56 21.14 -7.08 -3.34
N GLN A 57 22.33 -7.31 -2.77
CA GLN A 57 23.53 -6.57 -3.17
C GLN A 57 23.92 -6.90 -4.62
N VAL A 58 23.80 -8.15 -5.02
CA VAL A 58 24.09 -8.58 -6.41
C VAL A 58 23.15 -7.92 -7.40
N GLN A 59 21.84 -7.94 -7.14
CA GLN A 59 20.86 -7.27 -7.99
C GLN A 59 21.11 -5.77 -8.07
N ARG A 60 21.40 -5.13 -6.94
CA ARG A 60 21.70 -3.70 -6.90
C ARG A 60 22.94 -3.36 -7.72
N ASP A 61 23.99 -4.14 -7.65
CA ASP A 61 25.21 -3.93 -8.41
C ASP A 61 24.92 -3.99 -9.92
N ILE A 62 24.10 -4.94 -10.37
CA ILE A 62 23.66 -5.04 -11.78
C ILE A 62 22.87 -3.78 -12.20
N ILE A 63 21.95 -3.31 -11.35
CA ILE A 63 21.10 -2.14 -11.65
C ILE A 63 21.95 -0.86 -11.76
N LEU A 64 22.97 -0.71 -10.95
CA LEU A 64 23.82 0.48 -10.90
C LEU A 64 24.97 0.44 -11.89
N ASP A 65 25.31 -0.72 -12.44
CA ASP A 65 26.36 -0.87 -13.44
C ASP A 65 25.92 -0.23 -14.76
N LYS A 66 26.77 0.69 -15.26
CA LYS A 66 26.53 1.40 -16.53
C LYS A 66 26.70 0.50 -17.76
N GLU A 67 27.43 -0.58 -17.64
CA GLU A 67 27.64 -1.55 -18.72
C GLU A 67 26.48 -2.56 -18.82
N SER A 68 25.67 -2.70 -17.78
CA SER A 68 24.48 -3.54 -17.80
C SER A 68 23.43 -2.99 -18.75
N SER A 69 22.87 -3.86 -19.60
CA SER A 69 21.77 -3.52 -20.50
C SER A 69 20.51 -3.16 -19.71
N LEU A 70 19.60 -2.40 -20.33
CA LEU A 70 18.30 -2.09 -19.72
C LEU A 70 17.54 -3.37 -19.31
N ARG A 71 17.65 -4.43 -20.11
CA ARG A 71 16.99 -5.71 -19.80
C ARG A 71 17.55 -6.33 -18.52
N GLU A 72 18.86 -6.42 -18.36
CA GLU A 72 19.48 -6.95 -17.15
C GLU A 72 19.13 -6.14 -15.91
N ARG A 73 19.11 -4.82 -16.03
CA ARG A 73 18.70 -3.91 -14.95
C ARG A 73 17.23 -4.10 -14.56
N LEU A 74 16.33 -4.30 -15.53
CA LEU A 74 14.91 -4.56 -15.28
C LEU A 74 14.70 -5.93 -14.61
N GLU A 75 15.35 -6.99 -15.12
CA GLU A 75 15.30 -8.33 -14.55
C GLU A 75 15.81 -8.32 -13.08
N ALA A 76 16.93 -7.66 -12.83
CA ALA A 76 17.47 -7.54 -11.47
C ALA A 76 16.53 -6.74 -10.53
N TYR A 77 15.86 -5.69 -11.03
CA TYR A 77 14.92 -4.95 -10.21
C TYR A 77 13.61 -5.70 -9.97
N GLU A 78 13.16 -6.51 -10.94
CA GLU A 78 12.03 -7.43 -10.79
C GLU A 78 12.31 -8.49 -9.70
N ASP A 79 13.52 -9.06 -9.67
CA ASP A 79 13.95 -9.97 -8.60
C ASP A 79 13.90 -9.32 -7.20
N ILE A 80 14.26 -8.03 -7.09
CA ILE A 80 14.12 -7.27 -5.84
C ILE A 80 12.64 -7.15 -5.47
N ILE A 81 11.77 -6.77 -6.41
CA ILE A 81 10.33 -6.66 -6.14
C ILE A 81 9.77 -7.99 -5.68
N ASP A 82 10.03 -9.06 -6.42
CA ASP A 82 9.49 -10.40 -6.16
C ASP A 82 9.93 -10.97 -4.80
N SER A 83 11.12 -10.58 -4.33
CA SER A 83 11.63 -11.06 -3.05
C SER A 83 11.24 -10.19 -1.85
N GLN A 84 10.98 -8.90 -2.05
CA GLN A 84 10.83 -7.94 -0.96
C GLN A 84 9.44 -7.34 -0.82
N VAL A 85 8.68 -7.21 -1.91
CA VAL A 85 7.42 -6.44 -1.92
C VAL A 85 6.23 -7.35 -2.17
N GLY A 86 5.20 -7.21 -1.35
CA GLY A 86 4.04 -8.08 -1.47
C GLY A 86 4.17 -9.37 -0.69
N ASP A 87 3.36 -10.36 -1.03
CA ASP A 87 3.20 -11.63 -0.32
C ASP A 87 3.10 -11.46 1.22
N THR A 88 2.45 -10.36 1.59
CA THR A 88 2.34 -9.96 3.00
C THR A 88 1.42 -10.91 3.76
N THR A 89 1.70 -11.06 5.06
CA THR A 89 1.00 -12.02 5.90
C THR A 89 -0.53 -11.79 5.92
N LEU A 90 -1.29 -12.84 5.65
CA LEU A 90 -2.73 -12.93 5.93
C LEU A 90 -2.95 -13.88 7.11
N MET A 91 -3.24 -13.35 8.29
CA MET A 91 -3.40 -14.14 9.49
C MET A 91 -4.82 -14.08 10.06
N ARG A 92 -5.29 -15.21 10.61
CA ARG A 92 -6.58 -15.23 11.29
C ARG A 92 -6.48 -14.66 12.71
N ALA A 93 -7.23 -13.62 12.99
CA ALA A 93 -7.21 -12.87 14.26
C ALA A 93 -8.11 -13.52 15.33
N ARG A 94 -7.80 -14.74 15.75
CA ARG A 94 -8.66 -15.54 16.66
C ARG A 94 -8.89 -14.89 18.02
N ASN A 95 -7.94 -14.12 18.52
CA ASN A 95 -8.08 -13.47 19.82
C ASN A 95 -8.98 -12.23 19.71
N ILE A 96 -8.84 -11.46 18.62
CA ILE A 96 -9.75 -10.34 18.33
C ILE A 96 -11.16 -10.87 18.04
N GLU A 97 -11.32 -11.98 17.29
CA GLU A 97 -12.62 -12.63 17.07
C GLU A 97 -13.39 -12.85 18.38
N ARG A 98 -12.70 -13.34 19.43
CA ARG A 98 -13.30 -13.59 20.75
C ARG A 98 -13.66 -12.30 21.48
N GLU A 99 -12.86 -11.25 21.31
CA GLU A 99 -13.05 -9.97 21.98
C GLU A 99 -14.23 -9.18 21.38
N VAL A 100 -14.37 -9.20 20.05
CA VAL A 100 -15.33 -8.36 19.32
C VAL A 100 -16.56 -9.12 18.83
N GLY A 101 -16.55 -10.46 18.88
CA GLY A 101 -17.66 -11.31 18.45
C GLY A 101 -17.76 -11.55 16.95
N VAL A 102 -16.89 -10.99 16.13
CA VAL A 102 -16.80 -11.27 14.70
C VAL A 102 -16.07 -12.58 14.49
N ARG A 103 -16.60 -13.49 13.65
CA ARG A 103 -15.95 -14.77 13.35
C ARG A 103 -15.26 -14.72 11.99
N GLN A 104 -14.24 -15.58 11.81
CA GLN A 104 -13.45 -15.70 10.58
C GLN A 104 -12.87 -14.34 10.13
N LEU A 105 -12.30 -13.61 11.08
CA LEU A 105 -11.62 -12.34 10.85
C LEU A 105 -10.15 -12.59 10.51
N PHE A 106 -9.73 -12.09 9.36
CA PHE A 106 -8.35 -12.16 8.89
C PHE A 106 -7.75 -10.75 8.82
N LEU A 107 -6.48 -10.63 9.17
CA LEU A 107 -5.70 -9.40 9.07
C LEU A 107 -4.67 -9.57 7.94
N LYS A 108 -4.75 -8.73 6.92
CA LYS A 108 -3.73 -8.59 5.88
C LYS A 108 -2.76 -7.50 6.32
N PHE A 109 -1.54 -7.88 6.68
CA PHE A 109 -0.60 -6.97 7.32
C PHE A 109 0.45 -6.44 6.34
N GLU A 110 0.22 -5.26 5.81
CA GLU A 110 1.13 -4.56 4.89
C GLU A 110 2.39 -3.99 5.56
N GLY A 111 2.47 -4.07 6.87
CA GLY A 111 3.66 -3.68 7.63
C GLY A 111 4.87 -4.61 7.43
N SER A 112 4.71 -5.73 6.74
CA SER A 112 5.78 -6.64 6.33
C SER A 112 6.58 -6.13 5.13
N ASN A 113 6.05 -5.18 4.36
CA ASN A 113 6.77 -4.58 3.24
C ASN A 113 8.03 -3.82 3.72
N PRO A 114 9.05 -3.59 2.88
CA PRO A 114 10.36 -3.05 3.25
C PRO A 114 10.32 -1.76 4.09
N SER A 115 9.65 -0.69 3.61
CA SER A 115 9.50 0.55 4.38
C SER A 115 8.47 0.46 5.51
N GLY A 116 7.82 -0.69 5.64
CA GLY A 116 6.82 -0.97 6.66
C GLY A 116 5.40 -0.57 6.32
N THR A 117 5.08 -0.32 5.06
CA THR A 117 3.71 0.07 4.66
C THR A 117 3.34 -0.44 3.26
N GLN A 118 2.03 -0.43 2.95
CA GLN A 118 1.52 -0.72 1.60
C GLN A 118 2.07 0.21 0.51
N LYS A 119 2.70 1.33 0.90
CA LYS A 119 3.25 2.30 -0.06
C LYS A 119 4.40 1.73 -0.89
N ASP A 120 5.07 0.72 -0.37
CA ASP A 120 6.12 0.03 -1.12
C ASP A 120 5.59 -0.53 -2.45
N ARG A 121 4.38 -1.08 -2.48
CA ARG A 121 3.79 -1.63 -3.71
C ARG A 121 3.78 -0.63 -4.86
N ILE A 122 3.23 0.56 -4.64
CA ILE A 122 3.21 1.59 -5.69
C ILE A 122 4.56 2.23 -5.94
N SER A 123 5.42 2.29 -4.93
CA SER A 123 6.75 2.90 -5.06
C SER A 123 7.66 2.06 -5.95
N PHE A 124 7.69 0.77 -5.72
CA PHE A 124 8.51 -0.15 -6.49
C PHE A 124 7.99 -0.32 -7.92
N ASP A 125 6.67 -0.48 -8.12
CA ASP A 125 6.08 -0.57 -9.47
C ASP A 125 6.33 0.70 -10.30
N GLN A 126 6.22 1.89 -9.69
CA GLN A 126 6.50 3.15 -10.38
C GLN A 126 7.99 3.34 -10.67
N SER A 127 8.88 2.93 -9.77
CA SER A 127 10.32 2.95 -10.02
C SER A 127 10.73 1.99 -11.14
N MET A 128 10.10 0.80 -11.21
CA MET A 128 10.24 -0.14 -12.32
C MET A 128 9.77 0.48 -13.64
N ASP A 129 8.60 1.15 -13.63
CA ASP A 129 8.07 1.79 -14.84
C ASP A 129 8.95 2.98 -15.27
N ALA A 130 9.46 3.76 -14.32
CA ALA A 130 10.42 4.83 -14.60
C ALA A 130 11.69 4.28 -15.27
N LEU A 131 12.26 3.22 -14.70
CA LEU A 131 13.43 2.55 -15.26
C LEU A 131 13.16 1.99 -16.66
N ARG A 132 12.02 1.33 -16.87
CA ARG A 132 11.58 0.77 -18.16
C ARG A 132 11.43 1.84 -19.23
N ARG A 133 10.92 3.01 -18.85
CA ARG A 133 10.70 4.15 -19.77
C ARG A 133 11.95 5.01 -19.95
N GLY A 134 13.07 4.66 -19.31
CA GLY A 134 14.36 5.33 -19.47
C GLY A 134 14.47 6.66 -18.72
N TYR A 135 13.70 6.87 -17.66
CA TYR A 135 13.86 8.02 -16.78
C TYR A 135 15.05 7.84 -15.83
N ASP A 136 15.78 8.92 -15.60
CA ASP A 136 16.89 8.95 -14.65
C ASP A 136 16.48 9.47 -13.27
N ALA A 137 15.25 9.98 -13.15
CA ALA A 137 14.76 10.59 -11.94
C ALA A 137 13.24 10.41 -11.76
N ILE A 138 12.80 10.47 -10.51
CA ILE A 138 11.40 10.40 -10.10
C ILE A 138 11.08 11.52 -9.12
N THR A 139 9.87 12.07 -9.19
CA THR A 139 9.41 13.10 -8.28
C THR A 139 8.05 12.79 -7.68
N VAL A 140 7.83 13.24 -6.46
CA VAL A 140 6.55 13.11 -5.76
C VAL A 140 6.40 14.19 -4.68
N ALA A 141 5.19 14.63 -4.41
CA ALA A 141 4.85 15.37 -3.20
C ALA A 141 4.34 14.43 -2.13
N THR A 142 4.98 14.42 -0.95
CA THR A 142 4.55 13.56 0.16
C THR A 142 5.23 13.94 1.46
N CYS A 143 4.53 13.79 2.57
CA CYS A 143 5.03 14.15 3.88
C CYS A 143 5.37 12.94 4.78
N GLY A 144 5.08 11.72 4.36
CA GLY A 144 5.15 10.56 5.25
C GLY A 144 5.60 9.25 4.61
N ASN A 145 4.84 8.20 4.87
CA ASN A 145 5.19 6.83 4.49
C ASN A 145 5.47 6.63 2.98
N TYR A 146 4.77 7.37 2.13
CA TYR A 146 5.03 7.29 0.69
C TYR A 146 6.41 7.86 0.30
N GLY A 147 6.84 8.92 0.99
CA GLY A 147 8.17 9.50 0.76
C GLY A 147 9.30 8.53 1.07
N VAL A 148 9.20 7.80 2.19
CA VAL A 148 10.22 6.79 2.54
C VAL A 148 10.18 5.62 1.55
N ALA A 149 8.99 5.14 1.21
CA ALA A 149 8.83 4.03 0.28
C ALA A 149 9.40 4.37 -1.11
N ILE A 150 9.10 5.57 -1.66
CA ILE A 150 9.60 5.96 -2.99
C ILE A 150 11.10 6.28 -2.97
N ALA A 151 11.62 6.83 -1.86
CA ALA A 151 13.06 7.05 -1.71
C ALA A 151 13.83 5.73 -1.71
N LEU A 152 13.31 4.71 -1.00
CA LEU A 152 13.88 3.36 -1.00
C LEU A 152 13.84 2.73 -2.39
N ALA A 153 12.67 2.70 -3.02
CA ALA A 153 12.47 2.09 -4.32
C ALA A 153 13.34 2.76 -5.41
N ALA A 154 13.39 4.10 -5.42
CA ALA A 154 14.21 4.85 -6.35
C ALA A 154 15.71 4.63 -6.13
N SER A 155 16.15 4.58 -4.88
CA SER A 155 17.56 4.28 -4.53
C SER A 155 17.99 2.91 -5.05
N LEU A 156 17.12 1.90 -4.93
CA LEU A 156 17.39 0.55 -5.43
C LEU A 156 17.34 0.49 -6.96
N ALA A 157 16.51 1.31 -7.59
CA ALA A 157 16.43 1.43 -9.06
C ALA A 157 17.56 2.29 -9.67
N GLY A 158 18.40 2.94 -8.85
CA GLY A 158 19.42 3.86 -9.32
C GLY A 158 18.87 5.19 -9.84
N LEU A 159 17.64 5.56 -9.46
CA LEU A 159 16.96 6.79 -9.85
C LEU A 159 17.23 7.91 -8.85
N LYS A 160 17.41 9.13 -9.33
CA LYS A 160 17.35 10.32 -8.46
C LYS A 160 15.92 10.51 -7.96
N CYS A 161 15.75 10.80 -6.68
CA CYS A 161 14.44 10.99 -6.07
C CYS A 161 14.28 12.41 -5.55
N TYR A 162 13.27 13.13 -6.03
CA TYR A 162 12.91 14.48 -5.59
C TYR A 162 11.60 14.43 -4.82
N ILE A 163 11.61 14.85 -3.55
CA ILE A 163 10.42 14.83 -2.69
C ILE A 163 10.05 16.26 -2.29
N TYR A 164 8.85 16.67 -2.69
CA TYR A 164 8.28 17.97 -2.37
C TYR A 164 7.44 17.90 -1.09
N ILE A 165 7.70 18.80 -0.16
CA ILE A 165 7.04 18.87 1.15
C ILE A 165 6.63 20.30 1.45
N PRO A 166 5.40 20.58 1.93
CA PRO A 166 5.03 21.90 2.39
C PRO A 166 5.95 22.42 3.50
N ASP A 167 6.33 23.69 3.43
CA ASP A 167 7.25 24.34 4.40
C ASP A 167 6.78 24.24 5.87
N SER A 168 5.46 24.28 6.05
CA SER A 168 4.81 24.20 7.37
C SER A 168 4.86 22.78 7.96
N TYR A 169 5.12 21.77 7.14
CA TYR A 169 5.07 20.38 7.57
C TYR A 169 6.36 19.94 8.25
N ARG A 170 6.23 19.29 9.40
CA ARG A 170 7.36 18.79 10.19
C ARG A 170 7.14 17.29 10.45
N THR A 171 8.02 16.49 9.90
CA THR A 171 8.04 15.04 10.10
C THR A 171 9.45 14.57 10.43
N SER A 172 9.56 13.59 11.33
CA SER A 172 10.82 12.87 11.60
C SER A 172 11.29 12.03 10.41
N ARG A 173 10.37 11.70 9.50
CA ARG A 173 10.62 10.86 8.33
C ARG A 173 11.51 11.53 7.26
N ILE A 174 11.73 12.86 7.33
CA ILE A 174 12.64 13.56 6.42
C ILE A 174 14.04 12.94 6.50
N LYS A 175 14.52 12.63 7.72
CA LYS A 175 15.83 12.01 7.88
C LYS A 175 15.92 10.67 7.15
N GLU A 176 14.92 9.81 7.30
CA GLU A 176 14.85 8.52 6.60
C GLU A 176 14.91 8.70 5.07
N MET A 177 14.14 9.66 4.53
CA MET A 177 14.15 9.95 3.09
C MET A 177 15.52 10.44 2.60
N THR A 178 16.18 11.32 3.35
CA THR A 178 17.52 11.83 2.99
C THR A 178 18.62 10.78 3.15
N ASP A 179 18.52 9.93 4.16
CA ASP A 179 19.45 8.80 4.35
C ASP A 179 19.35 7.79 3.19
N LEU A 180 18.17 7.70 2.55
CA LEU A 180 17.94 6.92 1.33
C LEU A 180 18.34 7.65 0.03
N GLY A 181 18.94 8.84 0.12
CA GLY A 181 19.43 9.61 -1.01
C GLY A 181 18.41 10.53 -1.68
N ALA A 182 17.21 10.71 -1.12
CA ALA A 182 16.23 11.62 -1.69
C ALA A 182 16.59 13.10 -1.43
N GLU A 183 16.39 13.95 -2.45
CA GLU A 183 16.48 15.40 -2.35
C GLU A 183 15.16 15.99 -1.89
N ILE A 184 15.13 16.57 -0.69
CA ILE A 184 13.93 17.18 -0.13
C ILE A 184 13.81 18.63 -0.57
N ARG A 185 12.70 18.97 -1.21
CA ARG A 185 12.34 20.33 -1.66
C ARG A 185 11.16 20.85 -0.87
N LYS A 186 11.40 21.85 -0.05
CA LYS A 186 10.34 22.53 0.69
C LYS A 186 9.70 23.60 -0.18
N VAL A 187 8.37 23.65 -0.16
CA VAL A 187 7.56 24.59 -0.94
C VAL A 187 6.51 25.27 -0.06
N PRO A 188 6.14 26.52 -0.35
CA PRO A 188 5.07 27.20 0.37
C PRO A 188 3.71 26.53 0.08
N GLY A 189 2.72 26.77 0.95
CA GLY A 189 1.36 26.27 0.76
C GLY A 189 1.06 24.94 1.45
N ASP A 190 0.07 24.25 0.96
CA ASP A 190 -0.40 22.95 1.46
C ASP A 190 0.11 21.76 0.61
N TYR A 191 -0.41 20.58 0.89
CA TYR A 191 -0.04 19.36 0.19
C TYR A 191 -0.43 19.40 -1.30
N GLU A 192 -1.61 19.91 -1.64
CA GLU A 192 -2.08 19.95 -3.03
C GLU A 192 -1.20 20.90 -3.88
N HIS A 193 -0.81 22.02 -3.30
CA HIS A 193 0.14 22.92 -3.96
C HIS A 193 1.53 22.27 -4.15
N ALA A 194 1.99 21.48 -3.19
CA ALA A 194 3.22 20.72 -3.35
C ALA A 194 3.12 19.68 -4.47
N VAL A 195 1.95 19.03 -4.66
CA VAL A 195 1.68 18.14 -5.79
C VAL A 195 1.76 18.89 -7.11
N GLU A 196 1.11 20.06 -7.23
CA GLU A 196 1.16 20.88 -8.44
C GLU A 196 2.58 21.27 -8.83
N ILE A 197 3.40 21.72 -7.86
CA ILE A 197 4.80 22.09 -8.09
C ILE A 197 5.63 20.86 -8.50
N SER A 198 5.43 19.73 -7.84
CA SER A 198 6.12 18.48 -8.16
C SER A 198 5.81 18.00 -9.57
N SER A 199 4.53 17.99 -9.95
CA SER A 199 4.10 17.57 -11.30
C SER A 199 4.58 18.54 -12.38
N GLY A 200 4.53 19.86 -12.12
CA GLY A 200 5.10 20.87 -13.03
C GLY A 200 6.62 20.74 -13.19
N PHE A 201 7.33 20.35 -12.13
CA PHE A 201 8.76 20.04 -12.22
C PHE A 201 9.01 18.77 -13.05
N ALA A 202 8.19 17.74 -12.88
CA ALA A 202 8.28 16.51 -13.66
C ALA A 202 8.14 16.77 -15.16
N GLU A 203 7.15 17.56 -15.55
CA GLU A 203 6.91 17.93 -16.95
C GLU A 203 8.06 18.75 -17.54
N LYS A 204 8.53 19.75 -16.79
CA LYS A 204 9.60 20.66 -17.25
C LYS A 204 10.95 19.97 -17.43
N GLU A 205 11.32 19.09 -16.51
CA GLU A 205 12.62 18.43 -16.48
C GLU A 205 12.58 17.02 -17.12
N GLU A 206 11.44 16.64 -17.71
CA GLU A 206 11.23 15.33 -18.34
C GLU A 206 11.56 14.14 -17.43
N ILE A 207 11.12 14.21 -16.15
CA ILE A 207 11.31 13.15 -15.17
C ILE A 207 9.99 12.47 -14.80
N TYR A 208 10.06 11.30 -14.18
CA TYR A 208 8.89 10.50 -13.85
C TYR A 208 8.06 11.16 -12.74
N ASP A 209 6.76 11.41 -13.01
CA ASP A 209 5.80 11.92 -12.03
C ASP A 209 5.14 10.75 -11.29
N ALA A 210 5.43 10.60 -10.01
CA ALA A 210 4.85 9.57 -9.15
C ALA A 210 3.68 10.07 -8.28
N ASN A 211 3.18 11.29 -8.53
CA ASN A 211 2.07 11.82 -7.76
C ASN A 211 0.77 11.03 -8.01
N PRO A 212 -0.12 10.92 -6.98
CA PRO A 212 -1.44 10.33 -7.17
C PRO A 212 -2.33 11.20 -8.07
N GLY A 213 -3.28 10.56 -8.76
CA GLY A 213 -4.24 11.28 -9.64
C GLY A 213 -3.71 11.67 -11.01
N GLY A 214 -2.44 11.35 -11.31
CA GLY A 214 -1.81 11.65 -12.61
C GLY A 214 -1.89 10.49 -13.61
N ASN A 215 -1.04 10.56 -14.63
CA ASN A 215 -0.97 9.57 -15.73
C ASN A 215 -0.66 8.14 -15.25
N ASN A 216 -0.09 7.97 -14.06
CA ASN A 216 0.30 6.68 -13.49
C ASN A 216 -0.78 6.06 -12.58
N THR A 217 -1.98 6.64 -12.53
CA THR A 217 -3.09 6.12 -11.69
C THR A 217 -3.39 4.66 -12.00
N ALA A 218 -3.45 4.26 -13.27
CA ALA A 218 -3.71 2.87 -13.67
C ALA A 218 -2.67 1.90 -13.11
N LEU A 219 -1.37 2.28 -13.14
CA LEU A 219 -0.28 1.50 -12.57
C LEU A 219 -0.41 1.39 -11.05
N GLN A 220 -0.72 2.49 -10.36
CA GLN A 220 -0.91 2.50 -8.91
C GLN A 220 -2.10 1.61 -8.49
N LEU A 221 -3.22 1.66 -9.21
CA LEU A 221 -4.37 0.79 -8.96
C LEU A 221 -4.02 -0.68 -9.17
N LYS A 222 -3.23 -1.00 -10.22
CA LYS A 222 -2.74 -2.35 -10.49
C LYS A 222 -1.84 -2.86 -9.36
N ALA A 223 -0.88 -2.06 -8.91
CA ALA A 223 0.02 -2.40 -7.81
C ALA A 223 -0.74 -2.75 -6.52
N TYR A 224 -1.72 -1.94 -6.14
CA TYR A 224 -2.58 -2.26 -4.99
C TYR A 224 -3.57 -3.40 -5.25
N GLY A 225 -3.92 -3.65 -6.50
CA GLY A 225 -4.75 -4.79 -6.92
C GLY A 225 -4.12 -6.13 -6.57
N GLN A 226 -2.79 -6.23 -6.46
CA GLN A 226 -2.07 -7.44 -6.03
C GLN A 226 -2.54 -7.94 -4.66
N ILE A 227 -2.92 -7.05 -3.76
CA ILE A 227 -3.48 -7.42 -2.45
C ILE A 227 -4.70 -8.35 -2.61
N ALA A 228 -5.54 -8.11 -3.62
CA ALA A 228 -6.70 -8.95 -3.88
C ALA A 228 -6.30 -10.36 -4.37
N TYR A 229 -5.26 -10.45 -5.21
CA TYR A 229 -4.74 -11.72 -5.70
C TYR A 229 -4.11 -12.54 -4.55
N GLU A 230 -3.30 -11.91 -3.70
CA GLU A 230 -2.72 -12.57 -2.54
C GLU A 230 -3.80 -13.08 -1.57
N ILE A 231 -4.85 -12.29 -1.30
CA ILE A 231 -5.99 -12.72 -0.48
C ILE A 231 -6.71 -13.92 -1.14
N TYR A 232 -6.89 -13.88 -2.46
CA TYR A 232 -7.49 -15.00 -3.20
C TYR A 232 -6.61 -16.26 -3.11
N ASP A 233 -5.29 -16.13 -3.25
CA ASP A 233 -4.37 -17.28 -3.18
C ASP A 233 -4.41 -17.96 -1.82
N GLU A 234 -4.59 -17.22 -0.74
CA GLU A 234 -4.73 -17.75 0.61
C GLU A 234 -6.12 -18.33 0.90
N LEU A 235 -7.18 -17.62 0.52
CA LEU A 235 -8.56 -17.99 0.86
C LEU A 235 -9.24 -18.87 -0.19
N ARG A 236 -8.70 -18.94 -1.41
CA ARG A 236 -9.23 -19.64 -2.59
C ARG A 236 -10.61 -19.17 -3.05
N ASP A 237 -11.08 -18.06 -2.51
CA ASP A 237 -12.30 -17.35 -2.91
C ASP A 237 -12.31 -15.95 -2.30
N ALA A 238 -13.22 -15.08 -2.73
CA ALA A 238 -13.41 -13.78 -2.11
C ALA A 238 -13.98 -13.89 -0.70
N PRO A 239 -13.51 -13.06 0.27
CA PRO A 239 -14.19 -12.90 1.56
C PRO A 239 -15.58 -12.27 1.36
N TYR A 240 -16.41 -12.29 2.41
CA TYR A 240 -17.69 -11.55 2.39
C TYR A 240 -17.45 -10.04 2.30
N ALA A 241 -16.47 -9.55 3.04
CA ALA A 241 -16.08 -8.15 2.98
C ALA A 241 -14.57 -7.98 3.19
N ILE A 242 -14.02 -6.94 2.54
CA ILE A 242 -12.68 -6.43 2.79
C ILE A 242 -12.76 -4.99 3.29
N ALA A 243 -12.17 -4.74 4.46
CA ALA A 243 -12.15 -3.44 5.09
C ALA A 243 -10.74 -2.84 5.06
N ALA A 244 -10.63 -1.59 4.66
CA ALA A 244 -9.37 -0.87 4.66
C ALA A 244 -9.52 0.57 5.16
N PRO A 245 -8.45 1.16 5.72
CA PRO A 245 -8.41 2.60 5.94
C PRO A 245 -8.35 3.33 4.60
N VAL A 246 -8.98 4.50 4.52
CA VAL A 246 -9.04 5.29 3.29
C VAL A 246 -8.64 6.74 3.54
N SER A 247 -7.74 7.25 2.67
CA SER A 247 -7.39 8.66 2.49
C SER A 247 -7.72 9.07 1.05
N ASN A 248 -6.77 9.10 0.12
CA ASN A 248 -6.99 9.38 -1.31
C ASN A 248 -7.84 8.33 -2.05
N GLY A 249 -7.95 7.13 -1.50
CA GLY A 249 -8.76 6.07 -2.10
C GLY A 249 -7.98 5.04 -2.92
N THR A 250 -6.81 5.37 -3.45
CA THR A 250 -6.05 4.55 -4.40
C THR A 250 -5.88 3.08 -3.96
N THR A 251 -5.52 2.85 -2.69
CA THR A 251 -5.35 1.46 -2.16
C THR A 251 -6.65 0.67 -2.24
N LEU A 252 -7.76 1.24 -1.76
CA LEU A 252 -9.05 0.54 -1.72
C LEU A 252 -9.66 0.39 -3.11
N ALA A 253 -9.48 1.39 -3.99
CA ALA A 253 -9.87 1.31 -5.39
C ALA A 253 -9.07 0.21 -6.13
N GLY A 254 -7.75 0.11 -5.89
CA GLY A 254 -6.93 -0.96 -6.44
C GLY A 254 -7.39 -2.35 -6.00
N ILE A 255 -7.67 -2.53 -4.71
CA ILE A 255 -8.23 -3.79 -4.18
C ILE A 255 -9.57 -4.14 -4.85
N TYR A 256 -10.47 -3.16 -4.99
CA TYR A 256 -11.74 -3.33 -5.70
C TYR A 256 -11.52 -3.81 -7.14
N LYS A 257 -10.64 -3.12 -7.91
CA LYS A 257 -10.32 -3.51 -9.29
C LYS A 257 -9.66 -4.89 -9.37
N GLY A 258 -8.80 -5.25 -8.42
CA GLY A 258 -8.20 -6.59 -8.32
C GLY A 258 -9.25 -7.68 -8.13
N PHE A 259 -10.17 -7.54 -7.19
CA PHE A 259 -11.28 -8.49 -7.02
C PHE A 259 -12.25 -8.49 -8.20
N LEU A 260 -12.50 -7.35 -8.83
CA LEU A 260 -13.32 -7.26 -10.04
C LEU A 260 -12.70 -8.08 -11.18
N SER A 261 -11.38 -7.99 -11.36
CA SER A 261 -10.65 -8.81 -12.33
C SER A 261 -10.78 -10.32 -12.02
N LEU A 262 -10.56 -10.72 -10.77
CA LEU A 262 -10.72 -12.10 -10.33
C LEU A 262 -12.15 -12.63 -10.57
N TYR A 263 -13.15 -11.84 -10.22
CA TYR A 263 -14.56 -12.19 -10.40
C TYR A 263 -14.94 -12.33 -11.87
N ARG A 264 -14.55 -11.35 -12.72
CA ARG A 264 -14.81 -11.41 -14.18
C ARG A 264 -14.15 -12.61 -14.85
N ARG A 265 -13.02 -13.07 -14.33
CA ARG A 265 -12.29 -14.28 -14.79
C ARG A 265 -12.83 -15.56 -14.16
N GLY A 266 -13.92 -15.53 -13.40
CA GLY A 266 -14.51 -16.69 -12.73
C GLY A 266 -13.63 -17.33 -11.66
N LYS A 267 -12.65 -16.61 -11.11
CA LYS A 267 -11.76 -17.10 -10.05
C LYS A 267 -12.42 -17.04 -8.68
N THR A 268 -13.28 -16.06 -8.42
CA THR A 268 -14.05 -15.94 -7.18
C THR A 268 -15.53 -16.14 -7.42
N SER A 269 -16.22 -16.73 -6.45
CA SER A 269 -17.67 -17.00 -6.53
C SER A 269 -18.51 -15.73 -6.37
N ARG A 270 -17.92 -14.65 -5.87
CA ARG A 270 -18.57 -13.38 -5.58
C ARG A 270 -17.56 -12.22 -5.58
N MET A 271 -18.08 -11.01 -5.65
CA MET A 271 -17.34 -9.80 -5.26
C MET A 271 -17.37 -9.65 -3.73
N PRO A 272 -16.26 -9.29 -3.07
CA PRO A 272 -16.30 -8.91 -1.66
C PRO A 272 -16.98 -7.54 -1.51
N ARG A 273 -17.70 -7.34 -0.42
CA ARG A 273 -18.18 -5.99 -0.06
C ARG A 273 -16.99 -5.12 0.33
N ILE A 274 -16.88 -3.97 -0.29
CA ILE A 274 -15.81 -3.00 0.00
C ILE A 274 -16.19 -2.17 1.21
N VAL A 275 -15.26 -2.04 2.18
CA VAL A 275 -15.51 -1.30 3.41
C VAL A 275 -14.44 -0.24 3.62
N ALA A 276 -14.84 1.02 3.67
CA ALA A 276 -13.96 2.16 3.88
C ALA A 276 -14.03 2.67 5.33
N GLY A 277 -12.89 2.74 6.01
CA GLY A 277 -12.76 3.38 7.31
C GLY A 277 -11.88 4.62 7.25
N SER A 278 -12.28 5.76 7.83
CA SER A 278 -11.42 6.95 7.86
C SER A 278 -11.65 7.81 9.09
N ALA A 279 -10.85 8.88 9.21
CA ALA A 279 -10.91 9.82 10.30
C ALA A 279 -12.27 10.54 10.35
N TYR A 280 -12.79 10.73 11.55
CA TYR A 280 -14.12 11.26 11.79
C TYR A 280 -14.34 12.61 11.11
N LYS A 281 -15.24 12.65 10.10
CA LYS A 281 -15.61 13.83 9.31
C LYS A 281 -14.45 14.56 8.60
N LYS A 282 -13.37 13.86 8.29
CA LYS A 282 -12.16 14.45 7.70
C LYS A 282 -11.71 13.76 6.41
N ASN A 283 -12.63 13.08 5.73
CA ASN A 283 -12.34 12.39 4.49
C ASN A 283 -13.51 12.53 3.51
N PRO A 284 -13.25 12.99 2.26
CA PRO A 284 -14.30 13.23 1.25
C PRO A 284 -15.08 11.98 0.88
N ILE A 285 -14.41 10.82 0.74
CA ILE A 285 -15.02 9.55 0.34
C ILE A 285 -16.07 9.10 1.35
N VAL A 286 -15.66 9.05 2.63
CA VAL A 286 -16.58 8.64 3.72
C VAL A 286 -17.71 9.65 3.87
N HIS A 287 -17.41 10.94 3.70
CA HIS A 287 -18.42 12.01 3.72
C HIS A 287 -19.45 11.83 2.59
N ALA A 288 -18.98 11.66 1.35
CA ALA A 288 -19.84 11.49 0.18
C ALA A 288 -20.75 10.26 0.30
N PHE A 289 -20.17 9.12 0.73
CA PHE A 289 -20.93 7.89 0.89
C PHE A 289 -22.02 7.99 1.96
N LEU A 290 -21.70 8.53 3.15
CA LEU A 290 -22.63 8.65 4.26
C LEU A 290 -23.76 9.67 4.00
N ASN A 291 -23.54 10.63 3.10
CA ASN A 291 -24.54 11.62 2.70
C ASN A 291 -25.21 11.29 1.35
N ASN A 292 -24.95 10.10 0.78
CA ASN A 292 -25.49 9.65 -0.51
C ASN A 292 -25.19 10.61 -1.68
N HIS A 293 -24.02 11.28 -1.67
CA HIS A 293 -23.59 12.10 -2.80
C HIS A 293 -23.16 11.19 -3.95
N GLU A 294 -23.48 11.54 -5.18
CA GLU A 294 -23.14 10.76 -6.37
C GLU A 294 -21.63 10.72 -6.61
N THR A 295 -20.94 11.83 -6.39
CA THR A 295 -19.51 12.00 -6.60
C THR A 295 -18.80 12.40 -5.32
N CYS A 296 -17.49 12.18 -5.29
CA CYS A 296 -16.60 12.58 -4.22
C CYS A 296 -16.19 14.05 -4.41
N SER A 297 -16.87 14.96 -3.71
CA SER A 297 -16.52 16.39 -3.75
C SER A 297 -15.57 16.74 -2.62
N ASP A 298 -14.75 17.76 -2.85
CA ASP A 298 -13.81 18.30 -1.90
C ASP A 298 -14.48 18.79 -0.61
N LEU A 299 -13.77 18.59 0.50
CA LEU A 299 -14.16 19.18 1.78
C LEU A 299 -13.53 20.56 1.93
N GLU A 300 -14.08 21.37 2.82
CA GLU A 300 -13.50 22.67 3.16
C GLU A 300 -12.17 22.48 3.90
N SER A 301 -11.03 22.75 3.23
CA SER A 301 -9.67 22.50 3.73
C SER A 301 -9.41 23.14 5.10
N THR A 302 -9.95 24.35 5.35
CA THR A 302 -9.79 25.08 6.61
C THR A 302 -10.40 24.38 7.83
N LYS A 303 -11.36 23.47 7.60
CA LYS A 303 -12.02 22.66 8.64
C LYS A 303 -11.30 21.33 8.91
N ILE A 304 -10.38 20.94 8.06
CA ILE A 304 -9.64 19.69 8.18
C ILE A 304 -8.38 19.93 9.00
N LYS A 305 -8.38 19.48 10.26
CA LYS A 305 -7.21 19.59 11.15
C LYS A 305 -6.64 18.21 11.41
N GLU A 306 -5.36 18.06 11.14
CA GLU A 306 -4.61 16.83 11.41
C GLU A 306 -4.24 16.67 12.88
N THR A 307 -4.01 15.43 13.26
CA THR A 307 -3.35 15.02 14.51
C THR A 307 -2.33 13.94 14.16
N LYS A 308 -1.38 13.68 15.03
CA LYS A 308 -0.40 12.58 14.86
C LYS A 308 -1.03 11.19 14.65
N ILE A 309 -2.32 11.03 15.02
CA ILE A 309 -3.04 9.76 14.90
C ILE A 309 -3.75 9.63 13.56
N ASN A 310 -4.40 10.70 13.11
CA ASN A 310 -5.26 10.66 11.92
C ASN A 310 -4.59 11.22 10.65
N GLU A 311 -3.42 11.81 10.76
CA GLU A 311 -2.68 12.41 9.64
C GLU A 311 -2.65 11.50 8.39
N PRO A 312 -2.39 10.18 8.48
CA PRO A 312 -2.37 9.34 7.28
C PRO A 312 -3.73 9.15 6.59
N LEU A 313 -4.83 9.57 7.21
CA LEU A 313 -6.20 9.36 6.72
C LEU A 313 -6.91 10.64 6.31
N ILE A 314 -6.44 11.78 6.81
CA ILE A 314 -7.12 13.03 6.50
C ILE A 314 -6.75 13.51 5.11
N ASN A 315 -7.76 14.03 4.47
CA ASN A 315 -7.64 14.60 3.14
C ASN A 315 -8.84 15.50 2.89
N TRP A 316 -8.66 16.66 2.31
CA TRP A 316 -9.79 17.50 1.88
C TRP A 316 -10.15 17.26 0.41
N HIS A 317 -9.19 16.72 -0.37
CA HIS A 317 -9.33 16.28 -1.74
C HIS A 317 -9.02 14.78 -1.85
N SER A 318 -9.68 14.03 -2.74
CA SER A 318 -9.43 12.58 -2.94
C SER A 318 -9.31 12.25 -4.41
N SER A 319 -8.10 11.94 -4.87
CA SER A 319 -7.80 11.65 -6.28
C SER A 319 -8.57 10.44 -6.83
N ASP A 320 -8.78 9.39 -6.02
CA ASP A 320 -9.47 8.17 -6.41
C ASP A 320 -10.83 7.99 -5.70
N GLY A 321 -11.42 9.10 -5.24
CA GLY A 321 -12.64 9.09 -4.45
C GLY A 321 -13.81 8.42 -5.17
N ASP A 322 -14.04 8.76 -6.43
CA ASP A 322 -15.13 8.22 -7.23
C ASP A 322 -14.95 6.71 -7.52
N ASN A 323 -13.73 6.24 -7.77
CA ASN A 323 -13.43 4.81 -7.89
C ASN A 323 -13.80 4.02 -6.61
N VAL A 324 -13.58 4.60 -5.43
CA VAL A 324 -13.97 3.96 -4.17
C VAL A 324 -15.47 4.01 -3.97
N LEU A 325 -16.14 5.13 -4.28
CA LEU A 325 -17.60 5.24 -4.21
C LEU A 325 -18.29 4.23 -5.13
N GLU A 326 -17.78 4.03 -6.35
CA GLU A 326 -18.22 2.98 -7.25
C GLU A 326 -18.11 1.60 -6.56
N GLY A 327 -16.92 1.25 -6.06
CA GLY A 327 -16.70 -0.03 -5.38
C GLY A 327 -17.61 -0.24 -4.16
N LEU A 328 -17.81 0.79 -3.34
CA LEU A 328 -18.73 0.73 -2.20
C LEU A 328 -20.17 0.42 -2.63
N ARG A 329 -20.66 1.09 -3.69
CA ARG A 329 -22.04 0.94 -4.18
C ARG A 329 -22.25 -0.38 -4.91
N GLU A 330 -21.41 -0.69 -5.88
CA GLU A 330 -21.52 -1.90 -6.70
C GLU A 330 -21.43 -3.19 -5.87
N THR A 331 -20.68 -3.18 -4.78
CA THR A 331 -20.54 -4.34 -3.90
C THR A 331 -21.52 -4.37 -2.74
N GLY A 332 -22.37 -3.36 -2.59
CA GLY A 332 -23.22 -3.21 -1.40
C GLY A 332 -22.40 -3.06 -0.11
N GLY A 333 -21.25 -2.42 -0.23
CA GLY A 333 -20.33 -2.13 0.86
C GLY A 333 -20.82 -1.00 1.77
N TRP A 334 -19.93 -0.53 2.63
CA TRP A 334 -20.25 0.58 3.54
C TRP A 334 -19.02 1.39 3.92
N ALA A 335 -19.25 2.56 4.49
CA ALA A 335 -18.18 3.40 5.03
C ALA A 335 -18.44 3.74 6.50
N GLY A 336 -17.38 4.02 7.24
CA GLY A 336 -17.45 4.38 8.66
C GLY A 336 -16.39 5.38 9.08
N ASN A 337 -16.73 6.15 10.12
CA ASN A 337 -15.84 7.12 10.75
C ASN A 337 -15.15 6.52 11.98
N ALA A 338 -13.85 6.77 12.13
CA ALA A 338 -13.07 6.39 13.29
C ALA A 338 -12.50 7.62 14.00
N SER A 339 -12.71 7.73 15.32
CA SER A 339 -12.06 8.78 16.12
C SER A 339 -10.63 8.37 16.50
N ASP A 340 -9.76 9.35 16.75
CA ASP A 340 -8.38 9.13 17.19
C ASP A 340 -8.31 8.20 18.42
N LYS A 341 -9.22 8.38 19.37
CA LYS A 341 -9.31 7.53 20.57
C LYS A 341 -9.61 6.08 20.20
N LYS A 342 -10.56 5.83 19.28
CA LYS A 342 -10.88 4.47 18.82
C LYS A 342 -9.69 3.86 18.07
N MET A 343 -9.08 4.59 17.15
CA MET A 343 -7.90 4.12 16.39
C MET A 343 -6.76 3.73 17.33
N THR A 344 -6.46 4.56 18.33
CA THR A 344 -5.43 4.25 19.34
C THR A 344 -5.78 3.01 20.15
N SER A 345 -7.04 2.88 20.58
CA SER A 345 -7.51 1.72 21.37
C SER A 345 -7.46 0.42 20.57
N PHE A 346 -7.85 0.46 19.29
CA PHE A 346 -7.79 -0.72 18.43
C PHE A 346 -6.37 -1.11 18.02
N ALA A 347 -5.47 -0.15 17.79
CA ALA A 347 -4.06 -0.44 17.58
C ALA A 347 -3.43 -1.13 18.81
N LYS A 348 -3.77 -0.66 20.02
CA LYS A 348 -3.36 -1.30 21.26
C LYS A 348 -3.94 -2.73 21.39
N LEU A 349 -5.22 -2.92 21.09
CA LEU A 349 -5.88 -4.22 21.10
C LEU A 349 -5.20 -5.21 20.14
N ILE A 350 -4.93 -4.80 18.90
CA ILE A 350 -4.25 -5.62 17.89
C ILE A 350 -2.86 -6.03 18.37
N ARG A 351 -2.09 -5.09 18.94
CA ARG A 351 -0.78 -5.39 19.50
C ARG A 351 -0.85 -6.40 20.66
N GLU A 352 -1.79 -6.22 21.59
CA GLU A 352 -1.91 -7.07 22.77
C GLU A 352 -2.49 -8.45 22.47
N ARG A 353 -3.35 -8.57 21.45
CA ARG A 353 -4.04 -9.82 21.13
C ARG A 353 -3.36 -10.62 20.02
N GLU A 354 -2.80 -9.95 19.01
CA GLU A 354 -2.23 -10.62 17.84
C GLU A 354 -0.72 -10.31 17.63
N GLY A 355 -0.11 -9.51 18.51
CA GLY A 355 1.33 -9.21 18.45
C GLY A 355 1.75 -8.20 17.37
N LEU A 356 0.81 -7.65 16.61
CA LEU A 356 1.11 -6.72 15.53
C LEU A 356 1.18 -5.27 16.01
N ASN A 357 2.33 -4.63 15.86
CA ASN A 357 2.52 -3.20 16.17
C ASN A 357 2.18 -2.36 14.94
N ILE A 358 0.96 -1.84 14.89
CA ILE A 358 0.44 -1.11 13.73
C ILE A 358 0.36 0.40 13.96
N LEU A 359 0.35 1.17 12.87
CA LEU A 359 -0.08 2.57 12.88
C LEU A 359 -1.54 2.65 13.37
N PRO A 360 -1.90 3.52 14.33
CA PRO A 360 -3.29 3.63 14.78
C PRO A 360 -4.30 3.86 13.65
N ALA A 361 -3.94 4.68 12.66
CA ALA A 361 -4.73 4.93 11.46
C ALA A 361 -5.08 3.65 10.67
N SER A 362 -4.20 2.63 10.69
CA SER A 362 -4.44 1.35 10.01
C SER A 362 -5.66 0.59 10.56
N SER A 363 -6.10 0.88 11.78
CA SER A 363 -7.27 0.23 12.39
C SER A 363 -8.62 0.78 11.92
N ALA A 364 -8.66 1.86 11.13
CA ALA A 364 -9.92 2.52 10.77
C ALA A 364 -10.89 1.61 10.00
N GLY A 365 -10.38 0.74 9.10
CA GLY A 365 -11.18 -0.27 8.40
C GLY A 365 -11.79 -1.29 9.36
N LEU A 366 -11.02 -1.80 10.33
CA LEU A 366 -11.50 -2.71 11.36
C LEU A 366 -12.61 -2.07 12.21
N ILE A 367 -12.47 -0.80 12.56
CA ILE A 367 -13.47 -0.06 13.32
C ILE A 367 -14.79 0.01 12.54
N ALA A 368 -14.74 0.34 11.25
CA ALA A 368 -15.92 0.41 10.39
C ALA A 368 -16.63 -0.98 10.28
N LEU A 369 -15.86 -2.06 10.21
CA LEU A 369 -16.37 -3.43 10.19
C LEU A 369 -17.07 -3.79 11.51
N ILE A 370 -16.41 -3.55 12.65
CA ILE A 370 -16.93 -3.91 13.97
C ILE A 370 -18.17 -3.10 14.34
N GLU A 371 -18.22 -1.82 13.96
CA GLU A 371 -19.41 -0.99 14.20
C GLU A 371 -20.63 -1.52 13.44
N ARG A 372 -20.44 -2.01 12.22
CA ARG A 372 -21.50 -2.70 11.46
C ARG A 372 -21.94 -3.99 12.15
N HIS A 373 -20.96 -4.81 12.58
CA HIS A 373 -21.25 -6.05 13.30
C HIS A 373 -22.07 -5.83 14.59
N ARG A 374 -21.74 -4.80 15.36
CA ARG A 374 -22.46 -4.47 16.60
C ARG A 374 -23.93 -4.09 16.39
N LYS A 375 -24.29 -3.70 15.18
CA LYS A 375 -25.68 -3.46 14.77
C LYS A 375 -26.41 -4.75 14.35
N GLY A 376 -25.74 -5.91 14.41
CA GLY A 376 -26.31 -7.21 14.02
C GLY A 376 -26.43 -7.43 12.52
N GLU A 377 -25.71 -6.66 11.71
CA GLU A 377 -25.89 -6.63 10.26
C GLU A 377 -24.91 -7.54 9.50
N LEU A 378 -23.99 -8.23 10.16
CA LEU A 378 -22.98 -9.07 9.49
C LEU A 378 -23.29 -10.57 9.65
N PRO A 379 -23.29 -11.34 8.55
CA PRO A 379 -23.43 -12.79 8.57
C PRO A 379 -22.18 -13.49 9.14
N ASN A 380 -22.30 -14.78 9.42
CA ASN A 380 -21.15 -15.62 9.77
C ASN A 380 -20.40 -16.05 8.49
N ASP A 381 -19.39 -15.29 8.12
CA ASP A 381 -18.59 -15.47 6.91
C ASP A 381 -17.16 -15.00 7.14
N ARG A 382 -16.30 -15.02 6.12
CA ARG A 382 -14.91 -14.55 6.15
C ARG A 382 -14.83 -13.04 5.95
N TYR A 383 -14.06 -12.39 6.79
CA TYR A 383 -13.78 -10.95 6.75
C TYR A 383 -12.29 -10.71 6.68
N VAL A 384 -11.85 -9.84 5.80
CA VAL A 384 -10.45 -9.42 5.72
C VAL A 384 -10.36 -7.94 6.09
N VAL A 385 -9.38 -7.60 6.91
CA VAL A 385 -9.03 -6.23 7.26
C VAL A 385 -7.60 -5.96 6.84
N LEU A 386 -7.41 -4.96 5.99
CA LEU A 386 -6.10 -4.47 5.63
C LEU A 386 -5.52 -3.58 6.74
N LEU A 387 -4.36 -3.95 7.24
CA LEU A 387 -3.56 -3.14 8.15
C LEU A 387 -2.41 -2.53 7.35
N THR A 388 -2.53 -1.25 7.02
CA THR A 388 -1.73 -0.58 5.99
C THR A 388 -0.27 -0.31 6.37
N GLY A 389 0.10 -0.44 7.63
CA GLY A 389 1.49 -0.22 8.00
C GLY A 389 1.81 -0.53 9.45
N ARG A 390 3.09 -0.84 9.69
CA ARG A 390 3.65 -1.00 11.03
C ARG A 390 3.96 0.36 11.65
N LYS A 391 3.95 0.40 12.96
CA LYS A 391 4.47 1.53 13.73
C LYS A 391 5.97 1.27 13.96
N SER A 392 6.79 2.14 13.44
CA SER A 392 8.22 2.25 13.77
C SER A 392 8.43 2.70 15.22
#